data_2048c1be8834ca4bab565af2fc9c1925
#
_entry.id   2048c1be8834ca4bab565af2fc9c1925
#
_cell.length_a   1.000
_cell.length_b   1.000
_cell.length_c   1.000
_cell.angle_alpha   90.00
_cell.angle_beta   90.00
_cell.angle_gamma   90.00
#
_symmetry.space_group_name_H-M   'P 1'
#
loop_
_entity.id
_entity.type
_entity.pdbx_description
1 polymer ?
#
loop_
_entity_poly.entity_id
_entity_poly.type
_entity_poly.pdbx_seq_one_letter_code
_entity_poly.pdbx_strand_id
1 'polypeptide(L)'
;ENGHLNYNEDDLEHSIQEYLLIESGLSKDQAKGLISENEVTIDYIKSNPNEYEKAYQAYQAFESVEYGFDKTSELTNGDTVKFTITSTSSDFPLPDQEKEYKVTGLKKGENIDIKSIVDKEPIVFSGFDGAGKATYDDFVYEELAGNGDYSNGDSVNIKVSDSYINELEDEGKFLKGDNIVELNVSNLDDFSDISNVSDILSLI
;
A
#
# COMPACT_ATOMS: atom_id res chain seq x y z
N GLU A 1 17.05 -2.80 2.16
CA GLU A 1 16.31 -1.55 2.38
C GLU A 1 15.35 -1.39 1.21
N ASN A 2 14.07 -1.22 1.48
CA ASN A 2 13.05 -0.99 0.47
C ASN A 2 12.21 0.22 0.91
N GLY A 3 12.75 1.40 0.67
CA GLY A 3 12.15 2.66 1.06
C GLY A 3 11.13 3.12 0.03
N HIS A 4 10.05 3.74 0.55
CA HIS A 4 9.06 4.44 -0.28
C HIS A 4 9.08 5.92 0.05
N LEU A 5 8.95 6.75 -0.98
CA LEU A 5 8.81 8.19 -0.84
C LEU A 5 7.33 8.54 -0.87
N ASN A 6 6.85 9.08 0.24
CA ASN A 6 5.52 9.65 0.33
C ASN A 6 5.65 11.18 0.41
N TYR A 7 4.83 11.88 -0.35
CA TYR A 7 4.72 13.33 -0.29
C TYR A 7 3.24 13.73 -0.37
N ASN A 8 2.92 14.90 0.15
CA ASN A 8 1.57 15.44 0.06
C ASN A 8 1.37 16.08 -1.31
N GLU A 9 0.70 15.37 -2.20
CA GLU A 9 0.43 15.82 -3.57
C GLU A 9 -0.48 17.04 -3.59
N ASP A 10 -1.52 17.05 -2.74
CA ASP A 10 -2.47 18.19 -2.65
C ASP A 10 -1.75 19.49 -2.24
N ASP A 11 -0.87 19.43 -1.22
CA ASP A 11 -0.09 20.60 -0.79
C ASP A 11 0.86 21.10 -1.88
N LEU A 12 1.43 20.18 -2.65
CA LEU A 12 2.31 20.52 -3.79
C LEU A 12 1.50 21.20 -4.90
N GLU A 13 0.37 20.63 -5.29
CA GLU A 13 -0.54 21.21 -6.30
C GLU A 13 -1.03 22.60 -5.87
N HIS A 14 -1.48 22.73 -4.64
CA HIS A 14 -1.92 24.02 -4.09
C HIS A 14 -0.80 25.07 -4.13
N SER A 15 0.45 24.66 -3.86
CA SER A 15 1.61 25.55 -3.93
C SER A 15 1.90 26.02 -5.35
N ILE A 16 1.79 25.14 -6.34
CA ILE A 16 1.96 25.46 -7.76
C ILE A 16 0.83 26.37 -8.22
N GLN A 17 -0.42 26.06 -7.86
CA GLN A 17 -1.59 26.89 -8.18
C GLN A 17 -1.49 28.29 -7.54
N GLU A 18 -1.09 28.37 -6.24
CA GLU A 18 -0.88 29.68 -5.58
C GLU A 18 0.14 30.52 -6.33
N TYR A 19 1.25 29.90 -6.73
CA TYR A 19 2.29 30.58 -7.51
C TYR A 19 1.75 31.12 -8.84
N LEU A 20 1.08 30.30 -9.63
CA LEU A 20 0.55 30.68 -10.94
C LEU A 20 -0.53 31.76 -10.84
N LEU A 21 -1.42 31.70 -9.83
CA LEU A 21 -2.43 32.70 -9.56
C LEU A 21 -1.80 34.05 -9.19
N ILE A 22 -0.72 34.06 -8.43
CA ILE A 22 0.00 35.30 -8.10
C ILE A 22 0.73 35.84 -9.33
N GLU A 23 1.40 34.98 -10.12
CA GLU A 23 2.06 35.38 -11.36
C GLU A 23 1.09 35.93 -12.41
N SER A 24 -0.16 35.44 -12.43
CA SER A 24 -1.22 36.02 -13.29
C SER A 24 -1.67 37.43 -12.86
N GLY A 25 -1.21 37.89 -11.69
CA GLY A 25 -1.49 39.23 -11.14
C GLY A 25 -2.63 39.28 -10.14
N LEU A 26 -3.08 38.14 -9.60
CA LEU A 26 -3.95 38.11 -8.44
C LEU A 26 -3.16 38.41 -7.16
N SER A 27 -3.84 38.99 -6.16
CA SER A 27 -3.25 39.12 -4.84
C SER A 27 -3.10 37.76 -4.15
N LYS A 28 -2.17 37.69 -3.21
CA LYS A 28 -1.96 36.46 -2.41
C LYS A 28 -3.24 36.01 -1.67
N ASP A 29 -4.04 36.96 -1.18
CA ASP A 29 -5.29 36.63 -0.48
C ASP A 29 -6.35 36.08 -1.44
N GLN A 30 -6.41 36.60 -2.67
CA GLN A 30 -7.29 36.09 -3.71
C GLN A 30 -6.86 34.68 -4.14
N ALA A 31 -5.56 34.45 -4.35
CA ALA A 31 -5.03 33.13 -4.70
C ALA A 31 -5.38 32.09 -3.62
N LYS A 32 -5.09 32.40 -2.36
CA LYS A 32 -5.44 31.53 -1.24
C LYS A 32 -6.94 31.28 -1.08
N GLY A 33 -7.75 32.34 -1.31
CA GLY A 33 -9.19 32.24 -1.24
C GLY A 33 -9.77 31.34 -2.34
N LEU A 34 -9.19 31.34 -3.56
CA LEU A 34 -9.58 30.43 -4.64
C LEU A 34 -9.20 28.98 -4.31
N ILE A 35 -7.98 28.73 -3.85
CA ILE A 35 -7.50 27.38 -3.51
C ILE A 35 -8.30 26.78 -2.35
N SER A 36 -8.65 27.59 -1.34
CA SER A 36 -9.46 27.16 -0.21
C SER A 36 -10.97 27.15 -0.47
N GLU A 37 -11.38 27.36 -1.72
CA GLU A 37 -12.78 27.40 -2.16
C GLU A 37 -13.63 28.40 -1.36
N ASN A 38 -13.04 29.53 -0.96
CA ASN A 38 -13.74 30.57 -0.21
C ASN A 38 -14.80 31.27 -1.09
N GLU A 39 -16.09 31.10 -0.72
CA GLU A 39 -17.22 31.57 -1.50
C GLU A 39 -17.16 33.11 -1.78
N VAL A 40 -16.73 33.89 -0.78
CA VAL A 40 -16.62 35.35 -0.94
C VAL A 40 -15.59 35.74 -1.98
N THR A 41 -14.44 35.04 -1.98
CA THR A 41 -13.39 35.24 -2.98
C THR A 41 -13.87 34.81 -4.37
N ILE A 42 -14.49 33.63 -4.47
CA ILE A 42 -15.01 33.10 -5.73
C ILE A 42 -16.04 34.05 -6.34
N ASP A 43 -16.99 34.55 -5.55
CA ASP A 43 -18.00 35.49 -6.02
C ASP A 43 -17.40 36.83 -6.45
N TYR A 44 -16.39 37.32 -5.71
CA TYR A 44 -15.66 38.52 -6.11
C TYR A 44 -14.97 38.33 -7.46
N ILE A 45 -14.20 37.24 -7.63
CA ILE A 45 -13.49 36.91 -8.88
C ILE A 45 -14.48 36.80 -10.04
N LYS A 46 -15.58 36.04 -9.88
CA LYS A 46 -16.62 35.87 -10.92
C LYS A 46 -17.28 37.19 -11.33
N SER A 47 -17.39 38.13 -10.40
CA SER A 47 -18.02 39.44 -10.63
C SER A 47 -17.08 40.48 -11.26
N ASN A 48 -15.78 40.18 -11.34
CA ASN A 48 -14.76 41.08 -11.88
C ASN A 48 -14.07 40.44 -13.10
N PRO A 49 -14.42 40.84 -14.33
CA PRO A 49 -13.92 40.20 -15.55
C PRO A 49 -12.42 40.15 -15.66
N ASN A 50 -11.71 41.19 -15.22
CA ASN A 50 -10.24 41.19 -15.26
C ASN A 50 -9.63 40.18 -14.28
N GLU A 51 -10.18 40.04 -13.08
CA GLU A 51 -9.72 39.08 -12.08
C GLU A 51 -10.08 37.63 -12.50
N TYR A 52 -11.26 37.48 -13.11
CA TYR A 52 -11.66 36.19 -13.68
C TYR A 52 -10.72 35.72 -14.79
N GLU A 53 -10.34 36.61 -15.70
CA GLU A 53 -9.40 36.29 -16.80
C GLU A 53 -8.06 35.88 -16.26
N LYS A 54 -7.50 36.56 -15.24
CA LYS A 54 -6.26 36.19 -14.58
C LYS A 54 -6.34 34.78 -13.95
N ALA A 55 -7.42 34.52 -13.21
CA ALA A 55 -7.62 33.20 -12.60
C ALA A 55 -7.73 32.11 -13.67
N TYR A 56 -8.48 32.33 -14.72
CA TYR A 56 -8.65 31.41 -15.83
C TYR A 56 -7.31 31.07 -16.52
N GLN A 57 -6.51 32.10 -16.83
CA GLN A 57 -5.19 31.92 -17.43
C GLN A 57 -4.24 31.12 -16.52
N ALA A 58 -4.27 31.37 -15.20
CA ALA A 58 -3.49 30.62 -14.24
C ALA A 58 -3.87 29.13 -14.20
N TYR A 59 -5.17 28.81 -14.23
CA TYR A 59 -5.63 27.43 -14.27
C TYR A 59 -5.27 26.73 -15.58
N GLN A 60 -5.36 27.42 -16.72
CA GLN A 60 -4.91 26.88 -18.00
C GLN A 60 -3.40 26.62 -18.00
N ALA A 61 -2.62 27.49 -17.37
CA ALA A 61 -1.19 27.29 -17.20
C ALA A 61 -0.88 26.09 -16.31
N PHE A 62 -1.66 25.87 -15.24
CA PHE A 62 -1.51 24.73 -14.35
C PHE A 62 -1.67 23.39 -15.09
N GLU A 63 -2.63 23.29 -16.02
CA GLU A 63 -2.83 22.08 -16.84
C GLU A 63 -1.61 21.72 -17.72
N SER A 64 -0.71 22.68 -17.94
CA SER A 64 0.53 22.49 -18.70
C SER A 64 1.76 22.16 -17.84
N VAL A 65 1.58 22.10 -16.52
CA VAL A 65 2.66 21.81 -15.57
C VAL A 65 2.81 20.31 -15.39
N GLU A 66 4.02 19.83 -15.57
CA GLU A 66 4.41 18.46 -15.22
C GLU A 66 5.36 18.50 -14.02
N TYR A 67 5.11 17.70 -13.02
CA TYR A 67 5.93 17.61 -11.82
C TYR A 67 5.99 16.18 -11.30
N GLY A 68 7.05 15.84 -10.57
CA GLY A 68 7.17 14.53 -9.95
C GLY A 68 8.58 14.19 -9.52
N PHE A 69 8.68 13.02 -8.92
CA PHE A 69 9.95 12.40 -8.58
C PHE A 69 10.32 11.33 -9.62
N ASP A 70 11.60 11.24 -9.94
CA ASP A 70 12.13 10.23 -10.87
C ASP A 70 12.06 8.80 -10.31
N LYS A 71 12.01 8.64 -8.98
CA LYS A 71 11.90 7.37 -8.28
C LYS A 71 11.19 7.56 -6.95
N THR A 72 10.17 6.75 -6.69
CA THR A 72 9.37 6.82 -5.45
C THR A 72 9.38 5.51 -4.64
N SER A 73 9.90 4.42 -5.18
CA SER A 73 9.95 3.11 -4.53
C SER A 73 11.33 2.47 -4.63
N GLU A 74 11.54 1.38 -3.90
CA GLU A 74 12.80 0.63 -3.86
C GLU A 74 14.02 1.50 -3.51
N LEU A 75 13.81 2.47 -2.62
CA LEU A 75 14.85 3.41 -2.22
C LEU A 75 15.77 2.77 -1.18
N THR A 76 17.06 3.09 -1.30
CA THR A 76 18.08 2.68 -0.33
C THR A 76 18.81 3.90 0.25
N ASN A 77 19.39 3.73 1.44
CA ASN A 77 20.21 4.80 2.02
C ASN A 77 21.40 5.13 1.09
N GLY A 78 21.50 6.39 0.75
CA GLY A 78 22.52 6.89 -0.18
C GLY A 78 22.01 7.14 -1.60
N ASP A 79 20.82 6.65 -1.96
CA ASP A 79 20.16 7.02 -3.21
C ASP A 79 19.92 8.53 -3.26
N THR A 80 19.86 9.04 -4.47
CA THR A 80 19.43 10.42 -4.75
C THR A 80 18.15 10.32 -5.56
N VAL A 81 17.09 10.96 -5.10
CA VAL A 81 15.85 11.13 -5.85
C VAL A 81 15.74 12.57 -6.31
N LYS A 82 15.27 12.74 -7.53
CA LYS A 82 15.17 14.04 -8.18
C LYS A 82 13.70 14.42 -8.34
N PHE A 83 13.35 15.57 -7.77
CA PHE A 83 12.08 16.24 -8.06
C PHE A 83 12.28 17.18 -9.24
N THR A 84 11.37 17.12 -10.20
CA THR A 84 11.34 18.03 -11.34
C THR A 84 9.98 18.70 -11.43
N ILE A 85 9.99 19.94 -11.89
CA ILE A 85 8.80 20.69 -12.28
C ILE A 85 9.11 21.41 -13.59
N THR A 86 8.25 21.23 -14.57
CA THR A 86 8.37 21.83 -15.90
C THR A 86 7.02 22.36 -16.37
N SER A 87 7.02 23.34 -17.26
CA SER A 87 5.80 23.87 -17.85
C SER A 87 6.00 24.14 -19.33
N THR A 88 5.02 23.77 -20.13
CA THR A 88 4.97 24.09 -21.55
C THR A 88 4.19 25.37 -21.86
N SER A 89 3.67 26.06 -20.84
CA SER A 89 2.93 27.32 -21.01
C SER A 89 3.87 28.43 -21.51
N SER A 90 3.47 29.08 -22.62
CA SER A 90 4.18 30.26 -23.14
C SER A 90 3.79 31.54 -22.43
N ASP A 91 2.59 31.60 -21.84
CA ASP A 91 2.00 32.80 -21.27
C ASP A 91 2.39 33.00 -19.80
N PHE A 92 2.57 31.90 -19.08
CA PHE A 92 3.06 31.88 -17.71
C PHE A 92 4.17 30.83 -17.59
N PRO A 93 5.39 31.13 -18.06
CA PRO A 93 6.48 30.19 -18.00
C PRO A 93 6.87 29.96 -16.53
N LEU A 94 6.58 28.79 -16.05
CA LEU A 94 7.18 28.30 -14.81
C LEU A 94 8.62 27.90 -15.19
N PRO A 95 9.67 28.50 -14.59
CA PRO A 95 11.02 28.09 -14.90
C PRO A 95 11.21 26.64 -14.49
N ASP A 96 11.79 25.84 -15.36
CA ASP A 96 12.15 24.46 -15.05
C ASP A 96 12.97 24.45 -13.77
N GLN A 97 12.51 23.67 -12.81
CA GLN A 97 13.18 23.50 -11.53
C GLN A 97 13.50 22.02 -11.32
N GLU A 98 14.65 21.81 -10.75
CA GLU A 98 15.12 20.50 -10.39
C GLU A 98 15.70 20.56 -8.99
N LYS A 99 15.35 19.59 -8.14
CA LYS A 99 15.89 19.50 -6.80
C LYS A 99 16.21 18.06 -6.45
N GLU A 100 17.42 17.84 -6.02
CA GLU A 100 17.88 16.53 -5.56
C GLU A 100 17.68 16.37 -4.04
N TYR A 101 17.24 15.20 -3.64
CA TYR A 101 17.11 14.79 -2.25
C TYR A 101 17.87 13.50 -2.03
N LYS A 102 18.71 13.49 -1.00
CA LYS A 102 19.46 12.30 -0.62
C LYS A 102 18.63 11.45 0.36
N VAL A 103 18.45 10.18 0.02
CA VAL A 103 17.77 9.23 0.88
C VAL A 103 18.69 8.86 2.06
N THR A 104 18.20 9.06 3.27
CA THR A 104 18.91 8.75 4.51
C THR A 104 17.93 8.30 5.60
N GLY A 105 18.42 7.53 6.57
CA GLY A 105 17.64 7.16 7.75
C GLY A 105 16.71 5.96 7.55
N LEU A 106 16.74 5.32 6.38
CA LEU A 106 16.03 4.07 6.19
C LEU A 106 16.64 2.99 7.09
N LYS A 107 15.79 2.25 7.78
CA LYS A 107 16.21 1.10 8.59
C LYS A 107 16.62 -0.04 7.65
N LYS A 108 17.63 -0.79 8.05
CA LYS A 108 17.98 -2.01 7.35
C LYS A 108 16.88 -3.04 7.62
N GLY A 109 16.27 -3.52 6.57
CA GLY A 109 15.25 -4.55 6.69
C GLY A 109 15.85 -5.89 7.13
N GLU A 110 15.05 -6.69 7.80
CA GLU A 110 15.34 -8.04 8.21
C GLU A 110 14.75 -9.02 7.21
N ASN A 111 15.58 -9.96 6.70
CA ASN A 111 15.04 -11.04 5.91
C ASN A 111 14.50 -12.13 6.84
N ILE A 112 13.25 -12.52 6.62
CA ILE A 112 12.61 -13.64 7.32
C ILE A 112 12.30 -14.76 6.32
N ASP A 113 12.28 -15.99 6.80
CA ASP A 113 11.81 -17.13 6.02
C ASP A 113 10.35 -17.47 6.37
N ILE A 114 9.68 -18.20 5.48
CA ILE A 114 8.28 -18.60 5.67
C ILE A 114 8.08 -19.46 6.92
N LYS A 115 9.12 -20.23 7.31
CA LYS A 115 9.07 -21.06 8.52
C LYS A 115 8.93 -20.20 9.77
N SER A 116 9.60 -19.06 9.82
CA SER A 116 9.46 -18.10 10.92
C SER A 116 8.02 -17.57 11.06
N ILE A 117 7.31 -17.44 9.94
CA ILE A 117 5.89 -17.05 9.94
C ILE A 117 5.05 -18.18 10.51
N VAL A 118 5.22 -19.41 10.04
CA VAL A 118 4.46 -20.58 10.51
C VAL A 118 4.74 -20.89 11.98
N ASP A 119 5.95 -20.69 12.45
CA ASP A 119 6.32 -20.92 13.87
C ASP A 119 5.64 -19.88 14.78
N LYS A 120 5.43 -18.65 14.29
CA LYS A 120 4.76 -17.55 15.03
C LYS A 120 3.25 -17.63 14.96
N GLU A 121 2.72 -17.95 13.79
CA GLU A 121 1.30 -18.03 13.47
C GLU A 121 0.96 -19.47 13.03
N PRO A 122 0.83 -20.41 13.99
CA PRO A 122 0.76 -21.83 13.68
C PRO A 122 -0.58 -22.24 13.05
N ILE A 123 -0.49 -23.16 12.09
CA ILE A 123 -1.64 -23.84 11.52
C ILE A 123 -1.85 -25.12 12.30
N VAL A 124 -3.05 -25.29 12.86
CA VAL A 124 -3.39 -26.44 13.71
C VAL A 124 -4.37 -27.37 12.99
N PHE A 125 -3.98 -28.63 12.80
CA PHE A 125 -4.89 -29.66 12.31
C PHE A 125 -5.58 -30.35 13.48
N SER A 126 -6.88 -30.62 13.33
CA SER A 126 -7.71 -31.27 14.36
C SER A 126 -8.89 -32.02 13.74
N GLY A 127 -9.50 -32.90 14.51
CA GLY A 127 -10.59 -33.76 14.07
C GLY A 127 -10.16 -35.19 13.83
N PHE A 128 -10.96 -35.94 13.08
CA PHE A 128 -10.70 -37.35 12.79
C PHE A 128 -9.99 -37.53 11.47
N ASP A 129 -9.19 -38.58 11.39
CA ASP A 129 -8.52 -39.01 10.16
C ASP A 129 -9.54 -39.24 9.03
N GLY A 130 -9.36 -38.56 7.89
CA GLY A 130 -10.31 -38.51 6.79
C GLY A 130 -11.41 -37.44 6.91
N ALA A 131 -11.46 -36.69 8.03
CA ALA A 131 -12.38 -35.59 8.26
C ALA A 131 -11.71 -34.41 9.02
N GLY A 132 -10.39 -34.32 8.90
CA GLY A 132 -9.57 -33.32 9.56
C GLY A 132 -9.80 -31.92 9.05
N LYS A 133 -9.65 -30.95 9.95
CA LYS A 133 -9.75 -29.51 9.66
C LYS A 133 -8.50 -28.78 10.09
N ALA A 134 -8.13 -27.76 9.31
CA ALA A 134 -7.12 -26.79 9.68
C ALA A 134 -7.76 -25.55 10.31
N THR A 135 -7.14 -25.06 11.36
CA THR A 135 -7.46 -23.76 11.99
C THR A 135 -6.21 -22.89 11.88
N TYR A 136 -6.36 -21.70 11.38
CA TYR A 136 -5.31 -20.71 11.12
C TYR A 136 -5.88 -19.29 11.13
N ASP A 137 -5.02 -18.29 11.11
CA ASP A 137 -5.43 -16.88 11.00
C ASP A 137 -5.68 -16.51 9.53
N ASP A 138 -6.90 -16.12 9.21
CA ASP A 138 -7.36 -15.74 7.85
C ASP A 138 -6.68 -14.47 7.31
N PHE A 139 -6.13 -13.65 8.19
CA PHE A 139 -5.35 -12.48 7.78
C PHE A 139 -3.94 -12.87 7.34
N VAL A 140 -3.35 -13.87 8.02
CA VAL A 140 -2.00 -14.35 7.74
C VAL A 140 -1.95 -15.26 6.53
N TYR A 141 -2.97 -16.12 6.36
CA TYR A 141 -2.97 -17.15 5.33
C TYR A 141 -4.17 -17.07 4.41
N GLU A 142 -3.97 -17.45 3.15
CA GLU A 142 -5.07 -17.64 2.21
C GLU A 142 -5.87 -18.91 2.51
N GLU A 143 -7.08 -18.99 1.97
CA GLU A 143 -7.98 -20.13 2.18
C GLU A 143 -7.35 -21.45 1.71
N LEU A 144 -7.42 -22.47 2.55
CA LEU A 144 -6.95 -23.81 2.28
C LEU A 144 -8.01 -24.63 1.53
N ALA A 145 -7.62 -25.17 0.38
CA ALA A 145 -8.46 -26.11 -0.35
C ALA A 145 -8.58 -27.45 0.43
N GLY A 146 -9.79 -28.03 0.45
CA GLY A 146 -10.05 -29.34 1.07
C GLY A 146 -10.15 -29.32 2.59
N ASN A 147 -10.36 -28.13 3.20
CA ASN A 147 -10.54 -28.03 4.65
C ASN A 147 -11.81 -28.75 5.11
N GLY A 148 -11.62 -29.82 5.86
CA GLY A 148 -12.68 -30.72 6.36
C GLY A 148 -12.54 -32.17 5.93
N ASP A 149 -11.61 -32.49 5.01
CA ASP A 149 -11.40 -33.84 4.47
C ASP A 149 -9.94 -34.31 4.62
N TYR A 150 -9.16 -33.69 5.53
CA TYR A 150 -7.77 -34.06 5.71
C TYR A 150 -7.57 -35.39 6.42
N SER A 151 -6.54 -36.11 5.97
CA SER A 151 -6.07 -37.34 6.60
C SER A 151 -4.64 -37.18 7.11
N ASN A 152 -4.26 -37.98 8.13
CA ASN A 152 -2.89 -38.07 8.59
C ASN A 152 -1.96 -38.51 7.44
N GLY A 153 -0.92 -37.73 7.21
CA GLY A 153 0.04 -37.93 6.13
C GLY A 153 -0.26 -37.16 4.85
N ASP A 154 -1.40 -36.43 4.78
CA ASP A 154 -1.64 -35.53 3.66
C ASP A 154 -0.62 -34.40 3.63
N SER A 155 -0.29 -33.94 2.41
CA SER A 155 0.54 -32.78 2.18
C SER A 155 -0.34 -31.63 1.69
N VAL A 156 -0.28 -30.49 2.40
CA VAL A 156 -1.10 -29.32 2.15
C VAL A 156 -0.21 -28.10 1.89
N ASN A 157 -0.47 -27.42 0.79
CA ASN A 157 0.17 -26.14 0.50
C ASN A 157 -0.68 -24.98 1.01
N ILE A 158 -0.09 -24.13 1.82
CA ILE A 158 -0.73 -22.89 2.26
C ILE A 158 0.08 -21.69 1.79
N LYS A 159 -0.61 -20.65 1.36
CA LYS A 159 -0.01 -19.39 0.92
C LYS A 159 -0.17 -18.34 2.02
N VAL A 160 0.92 -17.65 2.34
CA VAL A 160 0.87 -16.44 3.17
C VAL A 160 0.20 -15.33 2.35
N SER A 161 -0.76 -14.64 2.96
CA SER A 161 -1.54 -13.62 2.28
C SER A 161 -0.68 -12.42 1.89
N ASP A 162 -1.01 -11.79 0.77
CA ASP A 162 -0.32 -10.59 0.31
C ASP A 162 -0.52 -9.42 1.30
N SER A 163 -1.66 -9.38 2.01
CA SER A 163 -1.94 -8.37 3.04
C SER A 163 -0.98 -8.48 4.23
N TYR A 164 -0.71 -9.69 4.70
CA TYR A 164 0.23 -9.91 5.79
C TYR A 164 1.68 -9.66 5.36
N ILE A 165 2.04 -10.02 4.11
CA ILE A 165 3.36 -9.71 3.54
C ILE A 165 3.58 -8.19 3.52
N ASN A 166 2.59 -7.41 3.08
CA ASN A 166 2.69 -5.95 3.07
C ASN A 166 2.85 -5.38 4.49
N GLU A 167 2.14 -5.92 5.50
CA GLU A 167 2.33 -5.51 6.90
C GLU A 167 3.75 -5.80 7.41
N LEU A 168 4.28 -6.98 7.08
CA LEU A 168 5.67 -7.34 7.41
C LEU A 168 6.67 -6.41 6.74
N GLU A 169 6.45 -6.04 5.48
CA GLU A 169 7.30 -5.09 4.75
C GLU A 169 7.26 -3.69 5.38
N ASP A 170 6.09 -3.23 5.82
CA ASP A 170 5.94 -1.97 6.55
C ASP A 170 6.70 -1.98 7.88
N GLU A 171 6.81 -3.14 8.51
CA GLU A 171 7.65 -3.37 9.70
C GLU A 171 9.16 -3.49 9.36
N GLY A 172 9.52 -3.50 8.08
CA GLY A 172 10.89 -3.71 7.60
C GLY A 172 11.32 -5.16 7.59
N LYS A 173 10.40 -6.10 7.53
CA LYS A 173 10.64 -7.54 7.42
C LYS A 173 10.31 -8.01 6.01
N PHE A 174 11.25 -8.63 5.34
CA PHE A 174 11.10 -9.05 3.94
C PHE A 174 11.13 -10.57 3.85
N LEU A 175 10.07 -11.17 3.31
CA LEU A 175 10.01 -12.61 3.09
C LEU A 175 11.04 -13.02 2.04
N LYS A 176 11.87 -13.98 2.37
CA LYS A 176 12.87 -14.54 1.46
C LYS A 176 12.35 -15.84 0.85
N GLY A 177 12.26 -15.87 -0.47
CA GLY A 177 11.79 -17.03 -1.22
C GLY A 177 10.29 -16.96 -1.51
N ASP A 178 9.69 -18.15 -1.74
CA ASP A 178 8.27 -18.25 -2.06
C ASP A 178 7.39 -18.00 -0.84
N ASN A 179 6.19 -17.51 -1.07
CA ASN A 179 5.17 -17.30 -0.03
C ASN A 179 4.26 -18.51 0.20
N ILE A 180 4.66 -19.70 -0.31
CA ILE A 180 3.93 -20.95 -0.17
C ILE A 180 4.76 -21.91 0.68
N VAL A 181 4.12 -22.52 1.68
CA VAL A 181 4.72 -23.59 2.50
C VAL A 181 3.92 -24.87 2.37
N GLU A 182 4.65 -25.98 2.25
CA GLU A 182 4.09 -27.32 2.31
C GLU A 182 4.09 -27.82 3.76
N LEU A 183 2.94 -28.25 4.24
CA LEU A 183 2.74 -28.80 5.58
C LEU A 183 2.25 -30.24 5.49
N ASN A 184 2.71 -31.09 6.40
CA ASN A 184 2.19 -32.43 6.56
C ASN A 184 1.12 -32.46 7.65
N VAL A 185 -0.05 -32.97 7.30
CA VAL A 185 -1.15 -33.19 8.26
C VAL A 185 -0.77 -34.31 9.22
N SER A 186 -0.93 -34.07 10.49
CA SER A 186 -0.67 -35.04 11.54
C SER A 186 -1.49 -34.77 12.78
N ASN A 187 -1.53 -35.74 13.69
CA ASN A 187 -2.23 -35.68 14.98
C ASN A 187 -3.76 -35.59 14.87
N LEU A 188 -4.34 -36.07 13.77
CA LEU A 188 -5.76 -36.33 13.70
C LEU A 188 -6.08 -37.62 14.46
N ASP A 189 -7.20 -37.63 15.16
CA ASP A 189 -7.67 -38.78 15.93
C ASP A 189 -8.08 -39.93 14.99
N ASP A 190 -7.75 -41.17 15.34
CA ASP A 190 -8.26 -42.33 14.64
C ASP A 190 -9.62 -42.76 15.27
N PHE A 191 -10.57 -43.13 14.43
CA PHE A 191 -11.85 -43.68 14.91
C PHE A 191 -11.64 -44.94 15.77
N SER A 192 -10.57 -45.68 15.59
CA SER A 192 -10.22 -46.83 16.43
C SER A 192 -9.87 -46.44 17.88
N ASP A 193 -9.47 -45.19 18.12
CA ASP A 193 -9.16 -44.68 19.46
C ASP A 193 -10.43 -44.39 20.32
N ILE A 194 -11.60 -44.39 19.69
CA ILE A 194 -12.86 -44.29 20.39
C ILE A 194 -13.21 -45.64 21.04
N SER A 195 -13.12 -45.70 22.36
CA SER A 195 -13.24 -46.94 23.15
C SER A 195 -14.57 -47.71 22.98
N ASN A 196 -15.61 -47.13 22.36
CA ASN A 196 -16.94 -47.72 22.18
C ASN A 196 -17.44 -47.69 20.72
N VAL A 197 -16.56 -47.55 19.74
CA VAL A 197 -16.91 -47.58 18.30
C VAL A 197 -17.65 -48.82 17.90
N SER A 198 -17.23 -50.00 18.40
CA SER A 198 -17.92 -51.30 18.16
C SER A 198 -19.36 -51.32 18.65
N ASP A 199 -19.63 -50.66 19.77
CA ASP A 199 -20.99 -50.59 20.37
C ASP A 199 -21.88 -49.63 19.54
N ILE A 200 -21.33 -48.53 19.07
CA ILE A 200 -22.03 -47.57 18.19
C ILE A 200 -22.35 -48.22 16.83
N LEU A 201 -21.38 -48.91 16.23
CA LEU A 201 -21.59 -49.59 14.94
C LEU A 201 -22.56 -50.75 15.01
N SER A 202 -22.78 -51.30 16.19
CA SER A 202 -23.80 -52.37 16.40
C SER A 202 -25.23 -51.86 16.50
N LEU A 203 -25.42 -50.53 16.58
CA LEU A 203 -26.74 -49.89 16.69
C LEU A 203 -27.28 -49.41 15.34
N ILE A 204 -26.48 -49.52 14.26
CA ILE A 204 -26.82 -49.17 12.87
C ILE A 204 -27.13 -50.45 12.09
#